data_080b039b0816acf420fa79db7e7e768f
#
_entry.id   080b039b0816acf420fa79db7e7e768f
#
_cell.length_a   1.000
_cell.length_b   1.000
_cell.length_c   1.000
_cell.angle_alpha   90.00
_cell.angle_beta   90.00
_cell.angle_gamma   90.00
#
_symmetry.space_group_name_H-M   'P 1'
#
loop_
_entity.id
_entity.type
_entity.pdbx_description
1 polymer ?
#
loop_
_entity_poly.entity_id
_entity_poly.type
_entity_poly.pdbx_seq_one_letter_code
_entity_poly.pdbx_strand_id
1 'polypeptide(L)'
;SNGSIWGTPDMLMTNTTYTMWANLSDGTTTSWTFFLEVLEDLDGDGMPDVLPGDYNATNDPIRTPGLEEDLDDDGDGYNDTAETDTGLYLDGNNTGTDPRDPDTDDDGICDGPGTVAGVCTAGPDLTPFGPPATVVAVNNTMIPSVPPYYAGSGLTYEYTPDLPAGLTIDPNNGFLMGVPTETIGNTTITVYANDTNGNTYSWDFTIEVLEDSDGDGLPDSLPSDYDGDNDSIRAPPGLT
;
A
#
# COMPACT_ATOMS: atom_id res chain seq x y z
N SER A 1 -12.62 45.23 -19.59
CA SER A 1 -12.26 43.81 -19.46
C SER A 1 -11.71 43.33 -20.79
N ASN A 2 -10.72 42.45 -20.75
CA ASN A 2 -10.04 41.90 -21.93
C ASN A 2 -10.58 40.53 -22.36
N GLY A 3 -11.67 40.05 -21.72
CA GLY A 3 -12.25 38.74 -21.99
C GLY A 3 -11.46 37.55 -21.44
N SER A 4 -10.52 37.79 -20.55
CA SER A 4 -9.78 36.70 -19.88
C SER A 4 -10.66 36.02 -18.85
N ILE A 5 -10.55 34.69 -18.76
CA ILE A 5 -11.09 33.86 -17.69
C ILE A 5 -9.94 33.61 -16.69
N TRP A 6 -10.22 33.78 -15.41
CA TRP A 6 -9.28 33.55 -14.35
C TRP A 6 -9.99 33.13 -13.06
N GLY A 7 -9.33 32.37 -12.23
CA GLY A 7 -9.84 31.86 -10.96
C GLY A 7 -9.24 30.52 -10.61
N THR A 8 -9.51 30.07 -9.39
CA THR A 8 -9.23 28.71 -8.93
C THR A 8 -10.55 27.97 -8.92
N PRO A 9 -10.70 26.86 -9.63
CA PRO A 9 -11.90 26.04 -9.56
C PRO A 9 -12.05 25.44 -8.16
N ASP A 10 -13.29 25.28 -7.73
CA ASP A 10 -13.67 24.72 -6.43
C ASP A 10 -14.49 23.43 -6.55
N MET A 11 -14.60 22.90 -7.77
CA MET A 11 -15.28 21.64 -8.06
C MET A 11 -14.73 20.99 -9.33
N LEU A 12 -14.77 19.68 -9.37
CA LEU A 12 -14.46 18.92 -10.57
C LEU A 12 -15.49 19.17 -11.65
N MET A 13 -15.07 19.17 -12.90
CA MET A 13 -15.95 19.37 -14.03
C MET A 13 -15.51 18.55 -15.22
N THR A 14 -16.40 17.73 -15.74
CA THR A 14 -16.17 17.05 -17.02
C THR A 14 -16.13 18.04 -18.16
N ASN A 15 -15.45 17.69 -19.25
CA ASN A 15 -15.30 18.51 -20.45
C ASN A 15 -16.60 19.15 -20.88
N THR A 16 -16.74 20.43 -20.61
CA THR A 16 -17.97 21.20 -20.82
C THR A 16 -17.76 22.35 -21.80
N THR A 17 -18.64 22.47 -22.78
CA THR A 17 -18.55 23.52 -23.79
C THR A 17 -19.18 24.81 -23.28
N TYR A 18 -18.42 25.90 -23.34
CA TYR A 18 -18.88 27.25 -23.05
C TYR A 18 -18.90 28.13 -24.30
N THR A 19 -19.87 29.03 -24.38
CA THR A 19 -19.91 30.03 -25.43
C THR A 19 -19.76 31.43 -24.81
N MET A 20 -18.73 32.14 -25.23
CA MET A 20 -18.56 33.55 -24.87
C MET A 20 -19.08 34.45 -25.98
N TRP A 21 -19.71 35.54 -25.56
CA TRP A 21 -20.31 36.54 -26.44
C TRP A 21 -19.63 37.88 -26.23
N ALA A 22 -19.22 38.51 -27.31
CA ALA A 22 -18.72 39.87 -27.27
C ALA A 22 -19.68 40.77 -28.05
N ASN A 23 -20.18 41.80 -27.36
CA ASN A 23 -21.03 42.81 -27.96
C ASN A 23 -20.17 44.02 -28.29
N LEU A 24 -20.17 44.43 -29.54
CA LEU A 24 -19.45 45.61 -30.02
C LEU A 24 -20.31 46.84 -29.86
N SER A 25 -19.68 48.01 -29.83
CA SER A 25 -20.37 49.32 -29.70
C SER A 25 -21.22 49.71 -30.88
N ASP A 26 -21.04 49.06 -32.03
CA ASP A 26 -21.88 49.23 -33.24
C ASP A 26 -23.13 48.35 -33.23
N GLY A 27 -23.38 47.61 -32.16
CA GLY A 27 -24.51 46.70 -31.99
C GLY A 27 -24.30 45.29 -32.57
N THR A 28 -23.14 45.01 -33.14
CA THR A 28 -22.82 43.66 -33.60
C THR A 28 -22.41 42.77 -32.44
N THR A 29 -22.70 41.45 -32.54
CA THR A 29 -22.34 40.45 -31.58
C THR A 29 -21.51 39.38 -32.26
N THR A 30 -20.44 39.00 -31.63
CA THR A 30 -19.63 37.83 -32.01
C THR A 30 -19.53 36.85 -30.85
N SER A 31 -19.34 35.60 -31.17
CA SER A 31 -19.18 34.56 -30.16
C SER A 31 -18.11 33.55 -30.55
N TRP A 32 -17.55 32.93 -29.54
CA TRP A 32 -16.66 31.77 -29.69
C TRP A 32 -16.97 30.76 -28.61
N THR A 33 -16.63 29.53 -28.89
CA THR A 33 -16.77 28.42 -27.97
C THR A 33 -15.38 27.94 -27.49
N PHE A 34 -15.33 27.48 -26.26
CA PHE A 34 -14.18 26.78 -25.70
C PHE A 34 -14.68 25.66 -24.80
N PHE A 35 -13.80 24.70 -24.54
CA PHE A 35 -14.02 23.61 -23.60
C PHE A 35 -13.33 23.94 -22.29
N LEU A 36 -13.96 23.56 -21.20
CA LEU A 36 -13.39 23.65 -19.87
C LEU A 36 -13.60 22.31 -19.17
N GLU A 37 -12.54 21.78 -18.64
CA GLU A 37 -12.49 20.61 -17.78
C GLU A 37 -11.69 20.94 -16.53
N VAL A 38 -12.11 20.43 -15.39
CA VAL A 38 -11.40 20.56 -14.11
C VAL A 38 -11.08 19.16 -13.63
N LEU A 39 -9.79 18.86 -13.62
CA LEU A 39 -9.26 17.57 -13.24
C LEU A 39 -9.09 17.47 -11.72
N GLU A 40 -9.01 16.28 -11.22
CA GLU A 40 -8.68 16.00 -9.83
C GLU A 40 -7.19 16.26 -9.59
N ASP A 41 -6.87 16.75 -8.41
CA ASP A 41 -5.53 17.08 -7.89
C ASP A 41 -5.68 16.89 -6.39
N LEU A 42 -5.45 15.67 -5.93
CA LEU A 42 -5.83 15.19 -4.60
C LEU A 42 -4.97 15.81 -3.50
N ASP A 43 -3.66 15.89 -3.72
CA ASP A 43 -2.71 16.47 -2.75
C ASP A 43 -2.57 17.99 -2.87
N GLY A 44 -3.05 18.59 -3.98
CA GLY A 44 -3.08 20.04 -4.20
C GLY A 44 -1.74 20.62 -4.66
N ASP A 45 -0.84 19.83 -5.23
CA ASP A 45 0.46 20.27 -5.73
C ASP A 45 0.37 20.97 -7.09
N GLY A 46 -0.75 20.79 -7.75
CA GLY A 46 -1.13 21.39 -9.03
C GLY A 46 -0.81 20.51 -10.24
N MET A 47 -0.47 19.26 -10.06
CA MET A 47 -0.52 18.21 -11.08
C MET A 47 -1.85 17.46 -10.96
N PRO A 48 -2.47 17.03 -12.04
CA PRO A 48 -3.68 16.24 -11.95
C PRO A 48 -3.35 14.77 -11.75
N ASP A 49 -4.12 14.08 -10.93
CA ASP A 49 -3.99 12.64 -10.67
C ASP A 49 -4.04 11.85 -11.99
N VAL A 50 -4.89 12.23 -12.92
CA VAL A 50 -5.01 11.56 -14.22
C VAL A 50 -5.18 12.57 -15.34
N LEU A 51 -4.43 12.40 -16.42
CA LEU A 51 -4.65 13.17 -17.64
C LEU A 51 -5.80 12.58 -18.48
N PRO A 52 -6.64 13.44 -19.11
CA PRO A 52 -7.64 12.96 -20.05
C PRO A 52 -7.00 12.12 -21.17
N GLY A 53 -7.62 11.00 -21.54
CA GLY A 53 -7.07 10.07 -22.53
C GLY A 53 -6.91 10.65 -23.93
N ASP A 54 -7.51 11.80 -24.23
CA ASP A 54 -7.39 12.58 -25.45
C ASP A 54 -6.50 13.83 -25.31
N TYR A 55 -5.89 14.02 -24.11
CA TYR A 55 -4.99 15.13 -23.85
C TYR A 55 -3.79 15.12 -24.79
N ASN A 56 -3.50 16.28 -25.37
CA ASN A 56 -2.33 16.48 -26.22
C ASN A 56 -1.72 17.85 -25.94
N ALA A 57 -0.57 17.86 -25.30
CA ALA A 57 0.14 19.07 -24.90
C ALA A 57 0.41 20.07 -26.05
N THR A 58 0.32 19.65 -27.33
CA THR A 58 0.47 20.54 -28.47
C THR A 58 -0.84 21.25 -28.83
N ASN A 59 -1.98 20.58 -28.67
CA ASN A 59 -3.29 21.07 -29.07
C ASN A 59 -4.09 21.62 -27.87
N ASP A 60 -3.74 21.22 -26.65
CA ASP A 60 -4.41 21.59 -25.41
C ASP A 60 -3.46 22.34 -24.45
N PRO A 61 -2.86 23.47 -24.88
CA PRO A 61 -1.87 24.18 -24.09
C PRO A 61 -2.55 25.01 -22.99
N ILE A 62 -2.95 24.39 -21.90
CA ILE A 62 -3.60 25.07 -20.77
C ILE A 62 -2.58 25.85 -19.97
N ARG A 63 -1.37 25.36 -19.89
CA ARG A 63 -0.23 26.05 -19.24
C ARG A 63 1.10 25.69 -19.90
N THR A 64 2.15 26.44 -19.55
CA THR A 64 3.50 26.20 -20.06
C THR A 64 4.44 25.95 -18.88
N PRO A 65 5.08 24.80 -18.76
CA PRO A 65 4.94 23.62 -19.62
C PRO A 65 3.50 23.07 -19.64
N GLY A 66 3.16 22.11 -20.44
CA GLY A 66 1.83 21.46 -20.47
C GLY A 66 1.48 20.81 -19.11
N LEU A 67 0.34 20.18 -19.03
CA LEU A 67 0.00 19.35 -17.90
C LEU A 67 0.89 18.10 -17.91
N GLU A 68 1.36 17.73 -16.74
CA GLU A 68 1.99 16.43 -16.47
C GLU A 68 1.08 15.70 -15.48
N GLU A 69 0.96 14.39 -15.62
CA GLU A 69 0.21 13.54 -14.71
C GLU A 69 0.98 13.41 -13.42
N ASP A 70 0.30 13.48 -12.30
CA ASP A 70 0.88 13.14 -11.02
C ASP A 70 1.24 11.65 -10.98
N LEU A 71 2.21 11.28 -10.24
CA LEU A 71 2.66 9.89 -10.03
C LEU A 71 2.70 9.53 -8.54
N ASP A 72 2.19 10.44 -7.69
CA ASP A 72 2.17 10.34 -6.23
C ASP A 72 0.89 11.08 -5.81
N ASP A 73 -0.27 10.51 -6.18
CA ASP A 73 -1.60 11.16 -6.14
C ASP A 73 -1.95 11.75 -4.77
N ASP A 74 -1.47 11.17 -3.69
CA ASP A 74 -1.77 11.60 -2.32
C ASP A 74 -0.64 12.39 -1.63
N GLY A 75 0.54 12.49 -2.27
CA GLY A 75 1.65 13.32 -1.83
C GLY A 75 2.44 12.77 -0.65
N ASP A 76 2.35 11.49 -0.38
CA ASP A 76 3.02 10.85 0.76
C ASP A 76 4.49 10.50 0.49
N GLY A 77 4.90 10.51 -0.80
CA GLY A 77 6.27 10.26 -1.26
C GLY A 77 6.50 8.84 -1.78
N TYR A 78 5.48 7.98 -1.82
CA TYR A 78 5.46 6.81 -2.67
C TYR A 78 4.83 7.15 -4.03
N ASN A 79 5.16 6.38 -5.04
CA ASN A 79 4.49 6.51 -6.34
C ASN A 79 3.31 5.55 -6.39
N ASP A 80 2.22 5.94 -7.06
CA ASP A 80 1.01 5.13 -7.28
C ASP A 80 1.31 3.72 -7.77
N THR A 81 2.37 3.57 -8.58
CA THR A 81 2.79 2.26 -9.09
C THR A 81 3.43 1.36 -8.03
N ALA A 82 3.88 1.91 -6.91
CA ALA A 82 4.41 1.17 -5.78
C ALA A 82 3.28 0.80 -4.81
N GLU A 83 2.20 1.55 -4.82
CA GLU A 83 1.03 1.37 -3.98
C GLU A 83 -0.01 0.55 -4.73
N THR A 84 -0.25 -0.64 -4.27
CA THR A 84 -0.99 -1.64 -5.06
C THR A 84 -2.40 -1.92 -4.54
N ASP A 85 -2.85 -1.19 -3.51
CA ASP A 85 -4.17 -1.35 -2.87
C ASP A 85 -4.52 -2.82 -2.56
N THR A 86 -3.51 -3.60 -2.16
CA THR A 86 -3.68 -5.02 -1.87
C THR A 86 -3.80 -5.32 -0.39
N GLY A 87 -3.49 -4.34 0.47
CA GLY A 87 -3.36 -4.53 1.91
C GLY A 87 -2.22 -5.50 2.28
N LEU A 88 -1.26 -5.70 1.38
CA LEU A 88 -0.15 -6.63 1.60
C LEU A 88 1.18 -6.00 1.17
N TYR A 89 1.99 -5.62 2.14
CA TYR A 89 3.36 -5.18 1.90
C TYR A 89 4.23 -6.34 1.40
N LEU A 90 4.90 -6.17 0.28
CA LEU A 90 5.90 -7.10 -0.24
C LEU A 90 7.30 -6.49 -0.22
N ASP A 91 7.44 -5.28 -0.70
CA ASP A 91 8.68 -4.48 -0.67
C ASP A 91 8.36 -3.02 -1.03
N GLY A 92 9.36 -2.14 -1.05
CA GLY A 92 9.19 -0.72 -1.33
C GLY A 92 8.73 -0.37 -2.76
N ASN A 93 8.52 -1.35 -3.65
CA ASN A 93 7.89 -1.18 -4.96
C ASN A 93 6.51 -1.86 -5.02
N ASN A 94 6.08 -2.43 -3.91
CA ASN A 94 4.77 -3.02 -3.71
C ASN A 94 4.44 -2.93 -2.22
N THR A 95 3.99 -1.77 -1.83
CA THR A 95 3.68 -1.43 -0.44
C THR A 95 2.35 -1.99 0.01
N GLY A 96 1.42 -2.18 -0.92
CA GLY A 96 0.08 -2.66 -0.64
C GLY A 96 -0.88 -1.58 -0.17
N THR A 97 -0.42 -0.35 -0.02
CA THR A 97 -1.16 0.84 0.39
C THR A 97 -2.07 1.38 -0.71
N ASP A 98 -3.01 2.24 -0.38
CA ASP A 98 -3.92 2.89 -1.34
C ASP A 98 -3.24 4.14 -1.92
N PRO A 99 -2.98 4.23 -3.23
CA PRO A 99 -2.28 5.36 -3.86
C PRO A 99 -3.05 6.69 -3.80
N ARG A 100 -4.17 6.74 -3.13
CA ARG A 100 -5.00 7.93 -2.97
C ARG A 100 -5.29 8.27 -1.51
N ASP A 101 -4.72 7.53 -0.60
CA ASP A 101 -4.85 7.74 0.84
C ASP A 101 -3.46 7.70 1.49
N PRO A 102 -2.91 8.86 1.86
CA PRO A 102 -1.54 8.95 2.36
C PRO A 102 -1.31 8.30 3.73
N ASP A 103 -2.37 7.72 4.33
CA ASP A 103 -2.38 7.09 5.66
C ASP A 103 -3.43 5.96 5.64
N THR A 104 -3.17 4.93 4.83
CA THR A 104 -4.12 3.84 4.52
C THR A 104 -4.71 3.17 5.78
N ASP A 105 -4.01 3.19 6.91
CA ASP A 105 -4.47 2.56 8.14
C ASP A 105 -4.96 3.55 9.23
N ASP A 106 -4.98 4.86 8.92
CA ASP A 106 -5.45 5.95 9.79
C ASP A 106 -4.64 6.07 11.12
N ASP A 107 -3.35 5.71 11.13
CA ASP A 107 -2.53 5.77 12.35
C ASP A 107 -1.86 7.13 12.58
N GLY A 108 -1.92 8.04 11.59
CA GLY A 108 -1.34 9.38 11.60
C GLY A 108 0.11 9.44 11.15
N ILE A 109 0.66 8.34 10.65
CA ILE A 109 1.95 8.23 9.99
C ILE A 109 1.68 7.97 8.51
N CYS A 110 2.33 8.72 7.62
CA CYS A 110 2.15 8.51 6.19
C CYS A 110 2.76 7.17 5.76
N ASP A 111 2.10 6.50 4.83
CA ASP A 111 2.55 5.25 4.22
C ASP A 111 3.94 5.42 3.60
N GLY A 112 4.18 6.55 2.97
CA GLY A 112 5.44 6.94 2.36
C GLY A 112 6.34 7.81 3.25
N PRO A 113 7.50 8.21 2.71
CA PRO A 113 8.48 9.01 3.46
C PRO A 113 8.10 10.49 3.58
N GLY A 114 7.00 10.91 2.97
CA GLY A 114 6.50 12.28 2.95
C GLY A 114 5.80 12.71 4.23
N THR A 115 5.21 13.89 4.18
CA THR A 115 4.33 14.42 5.23
C THR A 115 3.21 15.17 4.55
N VAL A 116 1.98 14.75 4.77
CA VAL A 116 0.78 15.40 4.24
C VAL A 116 0.13 16.24 5.33
N ALA A 117 0.15 17.56 5.14
CA ALA A 117 -0.20 18.51 6.19
C ALA A 117 -1.66 18.37 6.65
N GLY A 118 -1.85 18.03 7.90
CA GLY A 118 -3.17 17.87 8.53
C GLY A 118 -3.79 16.49 8.34
N VAL A 119 -3.10 15.59 7.66
CA VAL A 119 -3.46 14.19 7.49
C VAL A 119 -2.47 13.32 8.27
N CYS A 120 -1.23 13.21 7.82
CA CYS A 120 -0.24 12.31 8.40
C CYS A 120 1.17 12.94 8.46
N THR A 121 2.06 12.34 9.20
CA THR A 121 3.45 12.80 9.36
C THR A 121 4.42 11.74 8.90
N ALA A 122 5.54 12.18 8.28
CA ALA A 122 6.62 11.26 7.92
C ALA A 122 7.10 10.45 9.13
N GLY A 123 7.16 9.15 8.97
CA GLY A 123 7.62 8.21 9.99
C GLY A 123 7.90 6.85 9.38
N PRO A 124 8.36 5.88 10.16
CA PRO A 124 8.27 4.51 9.74
C PRO A 124 6.78 4.12 9.79
N ASP A 125 6.18 4.01 8.64
CA ASP A 125 4.82 3.48 8.54
C ASP A 125 4.80 2.02 9.04
N LEU A 126 3.78 1.73 9.82
CA LEU A 126 3.59 0.46 10.51
C LEU A 126 2.28 -0.17 10.06
N THR A 127 1.99 -0.09 8.76
CA THR A 127 0.78 -0.68 8.19
C THR A 127 0.53 -2.06 8.80
N PRO A 128 -0.55 -2.25 9.53
CA PRO A 128 -0.86 -3.55 10.11
C PRO A 128 -1.31 -4.49 9.00
N PHE A 129 -0.38 -5.28 8.49
CA PHE A 129 -0.75 -6.44 7.67
C PHE A 129 -1.38 -7.47 8.59
N GLY A 130 -2.67 -7.75 8.39
CA GLY A 130 -3.40 -8.69 9.23
C GLY A 130 -2.58 -9.97 9.47
N PRO A 131 -2.32 -10.34 10.73
CA PRO A 131 -1.43 -11.45 11.04
C PRO A 131 -2.03 -12.74 10.53
N PRO A 132 -1.21 -13.69 10.15
CA PRO A 132 -1.63 -15.06 10.36
C PRO A 132 -1.73 -15.23 11.88
N ALA A 133 -2.94 -15.28 12.42
CA ALA A 133 -3.16 -15.55 13.83
C ALA A 133 -2.47 -16.88 14.23
N THR A 134 -2.39 -17.82 13.29
CA THR A 134 -1.74 -19.11 13.46
C THR A 134 -0.95 -19.48 12.19
N VAL A 135 0.29 -19.89 12.36
CA VAL A 135 1.13 -20.49 11.32
C VAL A 135 1.23 -21.99 11.61
N VAL A 136 0.67 -22.81 10.74
CA VAL A 136 0.85 -24.26 10.78
C VAL A 136 1.86 -24.65 9.70
N ALA A 137 2.95 -25.27 10.10
CA ALA A 137 4.04 -25.72 9.24
C ALA A 137 4.19 -27.24 9.30
N VAL A 138 4.86 -27.81 8.31
CA VAL A 138 5.14 -29.24 8.24
C VAL A 138 6.65 -29.43 8.37
N ASN A 139 7.06 -30.37 9.21
CA ASN A 139 8.47 -30.66 9.47
C ASN A 139 9.21 -31.02 8.16
N ASN A 140 10.44 -30.52 7.99
CA ASN A 140 11.26 -30.65 6.80
C ASN A 140 10.68 -30.09 5.49
N THR A 141 9.59 -29.35 5.55
CA THR A 141 8.95 -28.72 4.39
C THR A 141 9.13 -27.20 4.44
N MET A 142 9.50 -26.58 3.31
CA MET A 142 9.71 -25.15 3.23
C MET A 142 8.37 -24.40 3.38
N ILE A 143 8.30 -23.47 4.31
CA ILE A 143 7.16 -22.57 4.41
C ILE A 143 7.25 -21.45 3.35
N PRO A 144 6.15 -21.04 2.73
CA PRO A 144 6.11 -19.77 2.03
C PRO A 144 6.51 -18.61 2.96
N SER A 145 7.10 -17.55 2.42
CA SER A 145 7.37 -16.36 3.23
C SER A 145 6.09 -15.81 3.83
N VAL A 146 6.09 -15.61 5.14
CA VAL A 146 4.97 -15.03 5.89
C VAL A 146 5.33 -13.58 6.22
N PRO A 147 4.57 -12.58 5.74
CA PRO A 147 4.86 -11.18 6.03
C PRO A 147 4.69 -10.86 7.53
N PRO A 148 5.34 -9.81 8.04
CA PRO A 148 5.14 -9.34 9.39
C PRO A 148 3.74 -8.72 9.57
N TYR A 149 3.34 -8.48 10.81
CA TYR A 149 2.14 -7.68 11.10
C TYR A 149 2.39 -6.19 10.90
N TYR A 150 3.55 -5.72 11.34
CA TYR A 150 4.02 -4.37 11.08
C TYR A 150 5.14 -4.42 10.07
N ALA A 151 5.04 -3.66 9.02
CA ALA A 151 6.07 -3.46 8.01
C ALA A 151 6.33 -1.96 7.86
N GLY A 152 7.46 -1.59 7.32
CA GLY A 152 7.80 -0.19 7.10
C GLY A 152 9.30 0.04 6.92
N SER A 153 9.66 1.22 6.46
CA SER A 153 11.05 1.58 6.25
C SER A 153 11.75 1.89 7.57
N GLY A 154 12.98 1.38 7.74
CA GLY A 154 13.79 1.65 8.93
C GLY A 154 13.43 0.84 10.17
N LEU A 155 12.59 -0.17 10.04
CA LEU A 155 12.30 -1.13 11.10
C LEU A 155 13.39 -2.20 11.18
N THR A 156 13.61 -2.69 12.40
CA THR A 156 14.38 -3.92 12.69
C THR A 156 13.54 -4.83 13.56
N TYR A 157 13.66 -6.14 13.34
CA TYR A 157 12.78 -7.13 13.96
C TYR A 157 13.54 -8.06 14.90
N GLU A 158 12.94 -8.29 16.06
CA GLU A 158 13.37 -9.25 17.07
C GLU A 158 12.18 -10.11 17.48
N TYR A 159 12.40 -11.25 18.09
CA TYR A 159 11.31 -12.15 18.51
C TYR A 159 11.68 -12.96 19.76
N THR A 160 10.63 -13.41 20.45
CA THR A 160 10.77 -14.31 21.62
C THR A 160 9.48 -15.15 21.80
N PRO A 161 9.56 -16.41 22.25
CA PRO A 161 10.79 -17.23 22.44
C PRO A 161 11.49 -17.57 21.12
N ASP A 162 12.56 -18.38 21.18
CA ASP A 162 13.23 -18.86 19.98
C ASP A 162 12.24 -19.60 19.07
N LEU A 163 12.38 -19.38 17.76
CA LEU A 163 11.62 -20.09 16.76
C LEU A 163 12.05 -21.55 16.67
N PRO A 164 11.17 -22.45 16.18
CA PRO A 164 11.56 -23.81 15.81
C PRO A 164 12.82 -23.83 14.95
N ALA A 165 13.71 -24.80 15.19
CA ALA A 165 14.95 -24.92 14.44
C ALA A 165 14.69 -24.96 12.93
N GLY A 166 15.45 -24.18 12.16
CA GLY A 166 15.31 -24.04 10.71
C GLY A 166 14.38 -22.92 10.23
N LEU A 167 13.64 -22.29 11.14
CA LEU A 167 12.89 -21.07 10.86
C LEU A 167 13.63 -19.82 11.33
N THR A 168 13.38 -18.70 10.68
CA THR A 168 13.91 -17.39 11.05
C THR A 168 12.95 -16.30 10.67
N ILE A 169 12.99 -15.19 11.42
CA ILE A 169 12.42 -13.91 11.00
C ILE A 169 13.58 -13.06 10.49
N ASP A 170 13.46 -12.53 9.26
CA ASP A 170 14.46 -11.62 8.69
C ASP A 170 14.48 -10.32 9.51
N PRO A 171 15.62 -9.94 10.08
CA PRO A 171 15.71 -8.77 10.94
C PRO A 171 15.51 -7.43 10.21
N ASN A 172 15.49 -7.41 8.88
CA ASN A 172 15.37 -6.16 8.09
C ASN A 172 13.97 -5.96 7.51
N ASN A 173 13.20 -7.02 7.31
CA ASN A 173 11.88 -6.94 6.69
C ASN A 173 10.79 -7.71 7.46
N GLY A 174 11.15 -8.39 8.54
CA GLY A 174 10.20 -9.08 9.43
C GLY A 174 9.60 -10.38 8.89
N PHE A 175 9.94 -10.81 7.68
CA PHE A 175 9.37 -12.02 7.09
C PHE A 175 9.81 -13.28 7.83
N LEU A 176 8.85 -14.10 8.23
CA LEU A 176 9.10 -15.46 8.71
C LEU A 176 9.32 -16.39 7.52
N MET A 177 10.42 -17.13 7.54
CA MET A 177 10.81 -18.03 6.44
C MET A 177 11.65 -19.20 6.93
N GLY A 178 11.82 -20.20 6.10
CA GLY A 178 12.74 -21.32 6.32
C GLY A 178 12.10 -22.70 6.16
N VAL A 179 12.82 -23.71 6.65
CA VAL A 179 12.39 -25.12 6.68
C VAL A 179 12.50 -25.57 8.13
N PRO A 180 11.39 -25.78 8.84
CA PRO A 180 11.46 -26.28 10.21
C PRO A 180 12.02 -27.68 10.24
N THR A 181 12.92 -27.96 11.18
CA THR A 181 13.59 -29.25 11.33
C THR A 181 13.25 -29.97 12.63
N GLU A 182 12.30 -29.45 13.37
CA GLU A 182 11.76 -30.07 14.58
C GLU A 182 10.26 -29.83 14.69
N THR A 183 9.55 -30.75 15.27
CA THR A 183 8.13 -30.62 15.57
C THR A 183 7.92 -29.84 16.85
N ILE A 184 6.94 -28.96 16.88
CA ILE A 184 6.55 -28.21 18.06
C ILE A 184 5.04 -28.09 18.10
N GLY A 185 4.44 -28.26 19.28
CA GLY A 185 3.01 -27.95 19.49
C GLY A 185 2.79 -26.44 19.53
N ASN A 186 1.53 -26.06 19.47
CA ASN A 186 1.08 -24.67 19.42
C ASN A 186 1.83 -23.76 20.40
N THR A 187 2.66 -22.87 19.88
CA THR A 187 3.55 -22.01 20.64
C THR A 187 3.38 -20.57 20.20
N THR A 188 3.19 -19.66 21.15
CA THR A 188 3.07 -18.22 20.88
C THR A 188 4.46 -17.61 20.73
N ILE A 189 4.66 -16.89 19.65
CA ILE A 189 5.84 -16.08 19.35
C ILE A 189 5.44 -14.62 19.40
N THR A 190 6.15 -13.82 20.20
CA THR A 190 6.03 -12.35 20.17
C THR A 190 7.12 -11.79 19.29
N VAL A 191 6.75 -10.99 18.32
CA VAL A 191 7.67 -10.26 17.45
C VAL A 191 7.66 -8.79 17.84
N TYR A 192 8.81 -8.16 17.77
CA TYR A 192 9.02 -6.75 18.06
C TYR A 192 9.56 -6.07 16.80
N ALA A 193 8.91 -5.00 16.37
CA ALA A 193 9.43 -4.09 15.37
C ALA A 193 9.94 -2.83 16.06
N ASN A 194 11.21 -2.50 15.85
CA ASN A 194 11.88 -1.35 16.47
C ASN A 194 12.22 -0.33 15.40
N ASP A 195 11.75 0.91 15.57
CA ASP A 195 12.07 2.01 14.68
C ASP A 195 13.40 2.72 15.03
N THR A 196 13.85 3.59 14.14
CA THR A 196 15.07 4.39 14.35
C THR A 196 14.92 5.47 15.42
N ASN A 197 13.70 5.78 15.87
CA ASN A 197 13.41 6.77 16.90
C ASN A 197 13.38 6.16 18.30
N GLY A 198 13.45 4.83 18.40
CA GLY A 198 13.44 4.07 19.65
C GLY A 198 12.04 3.65 20.11
N ASN A 199 11.05 3.71 19.23
CA ASN A 199 9.75 3.10 19.50
C ASN A 199 9.82 1.60 19.22
N THR A 200 9.01 0.84 19.93
CA THR A 200 8.89 -0.60 19.79
C THR A 200 7.40 -0.97 19.68
N TYR A 201 7.09 -1.70 18.66
CA TYR A 201 5.77 -2.26 18.40
C TYR A 201 5.85 -3.76 18.53
N SER A 202 4.79 -4.43 18.92
CA SER A 202 4.82 -5.87 19.11
C SER A 202 3.50 -6.52 18.74
N TRP A 203 3.58 -7.73 18.22
CA TRP A 203 2.42 -8.59 17.99
C TRP A 203 2.75 -10.04 18.31
N ASP A 204 1.70 -10.80 18.54
CA ASP A 204 1.79 -12.23 18.80
C ASP A 204 1.22 -13.03 17.63
N PHE A 205 1.87 -14.11 17.27
CA PHE A 205 1.29 -15.17 16.46
C PHE A 205 1.58 -16.52 17.08
N THR A 206 0.77 -17.52 16.75
CA THR A 206 1.03 -18.89 17.17
C THR A 206 1.67 -19.67 16.03
N ILE A 207 2.60 -20.56 16.38
CA ILE A 207 3.21 -21.50 15.43
C ILE A 207 3.09 -22.92 15.93
N GLU A 208 2.74 -23.82 15.03
CA GLU A 208 2.78 -25.26 15.22
C GLU A 208 3.54 -25.91 14.06
N VAL A 209 4.37 -26.88 14.33
CA VAL A 209 5.08 -27.67 13.32
C VAL A 209 4.68 -29.12 13.45
N LEU A 210 3.95 -29.60 12.45
CA LEU A 210 3.38 -30.94 12.38
C LEU A 210 4.42 -31.97 11.91
N GLU A 211 4.24 -33.23 12.35
CA GLU A 211 5.08 -34.34 11.95
C GLU A 211 4.76 -34.77 10.50
N ASP A 212 5.81 -35.11 9.77
CA ASP A 212 5.81 -35.69 8.43
C ASP A 212 6.82 -36.84 8.45
N SER A 213 6.34 -38.03 8.76
CA SER A 213 7.21 -39.19 9.01
C SER A 213 7.72 -39.82 7.71
N ASP A 214 7.04 -39.68 6.61
CA ASP A 214 7.46 -40.27 5.33
C ASP A 214 8.14 -39.27 4.39
N GLY A 215 8.11 -37.95 4.72
CA GLY A 215 8.80 -36.88 4.01
C GLY A 215 8.13 -36.50 2.69
N ASP A 216 6.83 -36.73 2.56
CA ASP A 216 6.09 -36.40 1.34
C ASP A 216 5.62 -34.93 1.29
N GLY A 217 5.86 -34.18 2.37
CA GLY A 217 5.50 -32.75 2.51
C GLY A 217 4.09 -32.54 3.05
N LEU A 218 3.39 -33.61 3.42
CA LEU A 218 2.09 -33.58 4.07
C LEU A 218 2.21 -33.98 5.54
N PRO A 219 1.45 -33.40 6.45
CA PRO A 219 1.50 -33.81 7.84
C PRO A 219 0.82 -35.15 8.06
N ASP A 220 1.36 -35.99 8.96
CA ASP A 220 0.77 -37.28 9.35
C ASP A 220 -0.66 -37.13 9.91
N SER A 221 -0.95 -35.97 10.51
CA SER A 221 -2.28 -35.63 11.04
C SER A 221 -2.47 -34.13 11.12
N LEU A 222 -3.68 -33.66 10.89
CA LEU A 222 -4.07 -32.25 11.14
C LEU A 222 -4.44 -32.07 12.61
N PRO A 223 -4.20 -30.86 13.19
CA PRO A 223 -4.69 -30.52 14.51
C PRO A 223 -6.21 -30.70 14.59
N SER A 224 -6.71 -31.09 15.77
CA SER A 224 -8.15 -31.35 15.95
C SER A 224 -9.03 -30.09 15.88
N ASP A 225 -8.41 -28.95 16.00
CA ASP A 225 -9.01 -27.60 15.91
C ASP A 225 -8.69 -26.91 14.57
N TYR A 226 -8.07 -27.62 13.63
CA TYR A 226 -7.75 -27.08 12.32
C TYR A 226 -9.02 -26.63 11.58
N ASP A 227 -9.04 -25.35 11.20
CA ASP A 227 -10.06 -24.70 10.37
C ASP A 227 -9.39 -24.13 9.11
N GLY A 228 -9.60 -24.78 7.98
CA GLY A 228 -8.96 -24.38 6.70
C GLY A 228 -9.29 -22.97 6.21
N ASP A 229 -10.31 -22.32 6.80
CA ASP A 229 -10.68 -20.93 6.46
C ASP A 229 -9.92 -19.91 7.33
N ASN A 230 -9.49 -20.28 8.54
CA ASN A 230 -8.83 -19.40 9.50
C ASN A 230 -7.37 -19.80 9.81
N ASP A 231 -7.02 -21.07 9.63
CA ASP A 231 -5.67 -21.57 9.92
C ASP A 231 -4.86 -21.70 8.62
N SER A 232 -3.87 -20.85 8.48
CA SER A 232 -2.98 -20.91 7.32
C SER A 232 -1.99 -22.05 7.46
N ILE A 233 -2.26 -23.23 6.87
CA ILE A 233 -1.20 -24.21 6.62
C ILE A 233 -0.27 -23.63 5.56
N ARG A 234 0.96 -23.35 5.96
CA ARG A 234 2.03 -22.89 5.09
C ARG A 234 2.88 -24.04 4.59
N ALA A 235 2.21 -25.05 4.03
CA ALA A 235 2.83 -26.16 3.29
C ALA A 235 2.60 -25.99 1.78
N PRO A 236 3.30 -26.72 0.91
CA PRO A 236 3.12 -26.61 -0.54
C PRO A 236 1.66 -26.77 -0.95
N PRO A 237 1.22 -26.15 -2.08
CA PRO A 237 -0.16 -26.21 -2.53
C PRO A 237 -0.56 -27.64 -2.83
N GLY A 238 -1.56 -28.16 -2.11
CA GLY A 238 -2.09 -29.52 -2.28
C GLY A 238 -2.74 -30.13 -1.05
N LEU A 239 -2.64 -29.49 0.10
CA LEU A 239 -3.40 -29.91 1.28
C LEU A 239 -4.87 -29.44 1.13
N THR A 240 -5.74 -30.35 0.80
CA THR A 240 -7.21 -30.21 0.86
C THR A 240 -7.77 -31.24 1.82
#